data_7a0a132e4c20af8e36f3d26d7a71a92a
#
_entry.id   7a0a132e4c20af8e36f3d26d7a71a92a
#
_cell.length_a   1.000
_cell.length_b   1.000
_cell.length_c   1.000
_cell.angle_alpha   90.00
_cell.angle_beta   90.00
_cell.angle_gamma   90.00
#
_symmetry.space_group_name_H-M   'P 1'
#
loop_
_entity.id
_entity.type
_entity.pdbx_description
1 polymer ?
#
loop_
_entity_poly.entity_id
_entity_poly.type
_entity_poly.pdbx_seq_one_letter_code
_entity_poly.pdbx_strand_id
1 'polypeptide(L)'
;MRTLVILATVLILATAVNAAADGPKLETEEQKTLYALGLTINRSLSPFNLSPSELELVEAGLADGGLHKTPKVDLEAYGPKIKQIQEARAAAVAAAEKKSGQVFVDQATREPGATKTASGLIMIPITPGTGASPKATDTVTVKYEGRLIDGTVFDSSRQRGESATVPLNG
;
A
#
# COMPACT_ATOMS: atom_id res chain seq x y z
N MET A 1 -27.18 16.91 -73.51
CA MET A 1 -26.26 17.35 -72.43
C MET A 1 -26.56 16.55 -71.17
N ARG A 2 -25.71 15.59 -70.86
CA ARG A 2 -25.86 14.71 -69.66
C ARG A 2 -24.99 15.26 -68.55
N THR A 3 -25.63 15.75 -67.51
CA THR A 3 -24.97 16.24 -66.33
C THR A 3 -24.68 15.04 -65.36
N LEU A 4 -23.43 14.74 -65.17
CA LEU A 4 -22.95 13.69 -64.29
C LEU A 4 -22.89 14.29 -62.86
N VAL A 5 -23.71 13.80 -61.95
CA VAL A 5 -23.63 14.13 -60.51
C VAL A 5 -22.73 13.10 -59.87
N ILE A 6 -21.52 13.53 -59.46
CA ILE A 6 -20.59 12.71 -58.70
C ILE A 6 -20.98 12.85 -57.23
N LEU A 7 -21.52 11.76 -56.67
CA LEU A 7 -21.80 11.64 -55.23
C LEU A 7 -20.50 11.21 -54.51
N ALA A 8 -19.85 12.14 -53.86
CA ALA A 8 -18.69 11.85 -53.03
C ALA A 8 -19.17 11.31 -51.65
N THR A 9 -19.14 10.02 -51.48
CA THR A 9 -19.31 9.35 -50.19
C THR A 9 -18.06 9.55 -49.36
N VAL A 10 -18.14 10.44 -48.36
CA VAL A 10 -17.11 10.58 -47.31
C VAL A 10 -17.27 9.41 -46.36
N LEU A 11 -16.38 8.42 -46.46
CA LEU A 11 -16.26 7.31 -45.53
C LEU A 11 -15.53 7.84 -44.27
N ILE A 12 -16.27 8.19 -43.24
CA ILE A 12 -15.69 8.51 -41.91
C ILE A 12 -15.26 7.18 -41.29
N LEU A 13 -13.98 6.87 -41.39
CA LEU A 13 -13.37 5.78 -40.67
C LEU A 13 -13.31 6.23 -39.19
N ALA A 14 -14.28 5.77 -38.39
CA ALA A 14 -14.19 5.86 -36.95
C ALA A 14 -13.07 4.92 -36.47
N THR A 15 -11.86 5.44 -36.32
CA THR A 15 -10.81 4.76 -35.59
C THR A 15 -11.21 4.78 -34.11
N ALA A 16 -11.78 3.67 -33.64
CA ALA A 16 -11.87 3.41 -32.19
C ALA A 16 -10.45 3.35 -31.66
N VAL A 17 -9.99 4.45 -31.07
CA VAL A 17 -8.74 4.48 -30.32
C VAL A 17 -8.99 3.61 -29.10
N ASN A 18 -8.44 2.41 -29.15
CA ASN A 18 -8.37 1.50 -27.99
C ASN A 18 -7.31 2.09 -27.02
N ALA A 19 -7.69 3.14 -26.28
CA ALA A 19 -6.85 3.78 -25.27
C ALA A 19 -7.13 3.13 -23.91
N ALA A 20 -6.68 1.89 -23.75
CA ALA A 20 -6.88 1.16 -22.48
C ALA A 20 -5.69 0.25 -22.14
N ALA A 21 -4.48 0.80 -22.06
CA ALA A 21 -3.36 0.08 -21.43
C ALA A 21 -2.29 1.00 -20.81
N ASP A 22 -2.10 2.21 -21.30
CA ASP A 22 -1.15 3.15 -20.72
C ASP A 22 -1.90 4.39 -20.22
N GLY A 23 -1.79 4.68 -18.90
CA GLY A 23 -2.38 5.88 -18.31
C GLY A 23 -1.88 7.17 -18.99
N PRO A 24 -2.27 8.37 -18.50
CA PRO A 24 -1.90 9.63 -19.12
C PRO A 24 -0.38 9.78 -19.21
N LYS A 25 0.13 10.21 -20.36
CA LYS A 25 1.57 10.52 -20.51
C LYS A 25 1.92 11.72 -19.63
N LEU A 26 3.02 11.62 -18.91
CA LEU A 26 3.52 12.65 -17.99
C LEU A 26 4.75 13.33 -18.62
N GLU A 27 4.51 14.27 -19.53
CA GLU A 27 5.58 14.91 -20.31
C GLU A 27 6.09 16.20 -19.65
N THR A 28 5.19 16.94 -18.97
CA THR A 28 5.54 18.21 -18.30
C THR A 28 5.64 18.07 -16.78
N GLU A 29 6.36 18.99 -16.13
CA GLU A 29 6.43 19.04 -14.66
C GLU A 29 5.07 19.29 -14.03
N GLU A 30 4.22 20.08 -14.67
CA GLU A 30 2.85 20.30 -14.20
C GLU A 30 2.03 18.99 -14.22
N GLN A 31 2.10 18.20 -15.31
CA GLN A 31 1.42 16.92 -15.39
C GLN A 31 1.92 15.93 -14.31
N LYS A 32 3.22 15.89 -14.08
CA LYS A 32 3.82 15.07 -12.99
C LYS A 32 3.34 15.52 -11.62
N THR A 33 3.24 16.83 -11.40
CA THR A 33 2.75 17.41 -10.14
C THR A 33 1.28 17.07 -9.92
N LEU A 34 0.43 17.15 -10.95
CA LEU A 34 -0.98 16.76 -10.86
C LEU A 34 -1.14 15.26 -10.61
N TYR A 35 -0.32 14.44 -11.24
CA TYR A 35 -0.29 13.00 -10.96
C TYR A 35 0.13 12.72 -9.51
N ALA A 36 1.15 13.41 -9.00
CA ALA A 36 1.59 13.31 -7.61
C ALA A 36 0.50 13.74 -6.62
N LEU A 37 -0.34 14.73 -6.98
CA LEU A 37 -1.53 15.09 -6.20
C LEU A 37 -2.50 13.91 -6.10
N GLY A 38 -2.75 13.20 -7.22
CA GLY A 38 -3.56 11.98 -7.23
C GLY A 38 -3.01 10.90 -6.29
N LEU A 39 -1.68 10.66 -6.32
CA LEU A 39 -1.01 9.73 -5.39
C LEU A 39 -1.16 10.17 -3.93
N THR A 40 -1.16 11.48 -3.66
CA THR A 40 -1.35 12.02 -2.31
C THR A 40 -2.77 11.76 -1.81
N ILE A 41 -3.78 11.99 -2.65
CA ILE A 41 -5.18 11.66 -2.35
C ILE A 41 -5.33 10.15 -2.09
N ASN A 42 -4.69 9.31 -2.90
CA ASN A 42 -4.75 7.87 -2.74
C ASN A 42 -4.23 7.39 -1.37
N ARG A 43 -3.26 8.08 -0.76
CA ARG A 43 -2.82 7.77 0.61
C ARG A 43 -3.97 7.86 1.62
N SER A 44 -4.89 8.80 1.44
CA SER A 44 -6.09 8.94 2.29
C SER A 44 -7.11 7.82 2.05
N LEU A 45 -7.05 7.15 0.90
CA LEU A 45 -7.91 6.03 0.54
C LEU A 45 -7.35 4.67 1.00
N SER A 46 -6.07 4.62 1.40
CA SER A 46 -5.39 3.38 1.85
C SER A 46 -6.18 2.60 2.91
N PRO A 47 -6.80 3.23 3.95
CA PRO A 47 -7.56 2.51 4.97
C PRO A 47 -8.81 1.81 4.43
N PHE A 48 -9.25 2.16 3.23
CA PHE A 48 -10.43 1.54 2.60
C PHE A 48 -10.10 0.22 1.88
N ASN A 49 -8.83 -0.08 1.61
CA ASN A 49 -8.39 -1.28 0.90
C ASN A 49 -9.25 -1.57 -0.35
N LEU A 50 -9.32 -0.58 -1.24
CA LEU A 50 -10.21 -0.60 -2.41
C LEU A 50 -9.73 -1.63 -3.45
N SER A 51 -10.66 -2.40 -3.98
CA SER A 51 -10.45 -3.17 -5.21
C SER A 51 -10.39 -2.23 -6.43
N PRO A 52 -9.85 -2.69 -7.59
CA PRO A 52 -9.81 -1.87 -8.79
C PRO A 52 -11.18 -1.29 -9.20
N SER A 53 -12.23 -2.10 -9.16
CA SER A 53 -13.59 -1.65 -9.49
C SER A 53 -14.17 -0.65 -8.49
N GLU A 54 -13.79 -0.73 -7.23
CA GLU A 54 -14.20 0.24 -6.22
C GLU A 54 -13.44 1.56 -6.34
N LEU A 55 -12.16 1.49 -6.76
CA LEU A 55 -11.37 2.68 -7.07
C LEU A 55 -12.01 3.47 -8.22
N GLU A 56 -12.48 2.80 -9.28
CA GLU A 56 -13.22 3.45 -10.37
C GLU A 56 -14.44 4.24 -9.89
N LEU A 57 -15.17 3.74 -8.87
CA LEU A 57 -16.30 4.48 -8.28
C LEU A 57 -15.83 5.75 -7.55
N VAL A 58 -14.71 5.68 -6.84
CA VAL A 58 -14.12 6.84 -6.15
C VAL A 58 -13.63 7.84 -7.19
N GLU A 59 -12.95 7.41 -8.23
CA GLU A 59 -12.49 8.25 -9.34
C GLU A 59 -13.66 8.97 -10.03
N ALA A 60 -14.76 8.26 -10.28
CA ALA A 60 -15.96 8.88 -10.83
C ALA A 60 -16.53 9.96 -9.90
N GLY A 61 -16.55 9.73 -8.59
CA GLY A 61 -16.99 10.71 -7.61
C GLY A 61 -16.07 11.94 -7.56
N LEU A 62 -14.76 11.74 -7.61
CA LEU A 62 -13.77 12.84 -7.67
C LEU A 62 -13.93 13.66 -8.96
N ALA A 63 -14.14 12.99 -10.10
CA ALA A 63 -14.36 13.67 -11.38
C ALA A 63 -15.68 14.46 -11.40
N ASP A 64 -16.76 13.89 -10.89
CA ASP A 64 -18.05 14.57 -10.82
C ASP A 64 -17.98 15.81 -9.91
N GLY A 65 -17.32 15.69 -8.74
CA GLY A 65 -17.10 16.82 -7.82
C GLY A 65 -16.19 17.91 -8.39
N GLY A 66 -15.04 17.53 -8.97
CA GLY A 66 -14.08 18.47 -9.57
C GLY A 66 -14.63 19.21 -10.80
N LEU A 67 -15.58 18.59 -11.50
CA LEU A 67 -16.27 19.18 -12.65
C LEU A 67 -17.61 19.86 -12.29
N HIS A 68 -17.90 20.01 -11.00
CA HIS A 68 -19.14 20.63 -10.50
C HIS A 68 -20.43 20.03 -11.07
N LYS A 69 -20.44 18.72 -11.33
CA LYS A 69 -21.63 18.00 -11.76
C LYS A 69 -22.57 17.76 -10.59
N THR A 70 -23.84 17.54 -10.88
CA THR A 70 -24.81 17.14 -9.86
C THR A 70 -24.39 15.79 -9.26
N PRO A 71 -24.24 15.71 -7.92
CA PRO A 71 -23.91 14.46 -7.25
C PRO A 71 -24.96 13.39 -7.52
N LYS A 72 -24.52 12.13 -7.74
CA LYS A 72 -25.42 10.99 -7.96
C LYS A 72 -25.98 10.41 -6.67
N VAL A 73 -25.45 10.85 -5.52
CA VAL A 73 -25.84 10.41 -4.19
C VAL A 73 -25.88 11.61 -3.24
N ASP A 74 -26.68 11.49 -2.20
CA ASP A 74 -26.74 12.48 -1.12
C ASP A 74 -25.60 12.26 -0.13
N LEU A 75 -24.70 13.25 -0.02
CA LEU A 75 -23.55 13.17 0.88
C LEU A 75 -23.93 13.16 2.37
N GLU A 76 -25.04 13.78 2.76
CA GLU A 76 -25.52 13.74 4.15
C GLU A 76 -25.94 12.33 4.54
N ALA A 77 -26.63 11.61 3.63
CA ALA A 77 -27.06 10.24 3.85
C ALA A 77 -25.91 9.23 3.79
N TYR A 78 -24.89 9.44 2.96
CA TYR A 78 -23.79 8.50 2.74
C TYR A 78 -22.51 8.81 3.54
N GLY A 79 -22.32 10.04 4.03
CA GLY A 79 -21.16 10.43 4.83
C GLY A 79 -20.90 9.50 6.02
N PRO A 80 -21.89 9.19 6.89
CA PRO A 80 -21.72 8.24 8.00
C PRO A 80 -21.33 6.83 7.55
N LYS A 81 -21.80 6.39 6.39
CA LYS A 81 -21.52 5.05 5.83
C LYS A 81 -20.06 4.91 5.39
N ILE A 82 -19.41 6.01 5.00
CA ILE A 82 -17.98 6.01 4.64
C ILE A 82 -17.17 5.55 5.85
N LYS A 83 -17.44 6.08 7.03
CA LYS A 83 -16.76 5.67 8.26
C LYS A 83 -17.02 4.21 8.60
N GLN A 84 -18.25 3.74 8.45
CA GLN A 84 -18.62 2.34 8.70
C GLN A 84 -17.85 1.37 7.78
N ILE A 85 -17.73 1.69 6.49
CA ILE A 85 -16.94 0.89 5.53
C ILE A 85 -15.47 0.87 5.95
N GLN A 86 -14.90 2.02 6.30
CA GLN A 86 -13.51 2.11 6.73
C GLN A 86 -13.24 1.24 7.96
N GLU A 87 -14.08 1.36 8.99
CA GLU A 87 -13.95 0.58 10.24
C GLU A 87 -14.09 -0.93 9.99
N ALA A 88 -15.09 -1.33 9.18
CA ALA A 88 -15.30 -2.74 8.84
C ALA A 88 -14.10 -3.34 8.08
N ARG A 89 -13.52 -2.59 7.15
CA ARG A 89 -12.35 -3.04 6.37
C ARG A 89 -11.08 -3.07 7.20
N ALA A 90 -10.86 -2.07 8.04
CA ALA A 90 -9.74 -2.06 8.97
C ALA A 90 -9.80 -3.27 9.93
N ALA A 91 -10.99 -3.60 10.45
CA ALA A 91 -11.19 -4.78 11.28
C ALA A 91 -10.92 -6.09 10.52
N ALA A 92 -11.37 -6.19 9.27
CA ALA A 92 -11.12 -7.37 8.43
C ALA A 92 -9.62 -7.56 8.12
N VAL A 93 -8.92 -6.48 7.77
CA VAL A 93 -7.46 -6.50 7.55
C VAL A 93 -6.74 -6.91 8.83
N ALA A 94 -7.06 -6.29 9.97
CA ALA A 94 -6.45 -6.62 11.25
C ALA A 94 -6.67 -8.10 11.65
N ALA A 95 -7.86 -8.64 11.38
CA ALA A 95 -8.15 -10.06 11.64
C ALA A 95 -7.34 -10.99 10.73
N ALA A 96 -7.18 -10.64 9.45
CA ALA A 96 -6.37 -11.40 8.50
C ALA A 96 -4.89 -11.37 8.90
N GLU A 97 -4.34 -10.20 9.22
CA GLU A 97 -2.97 -10.03 9.67
C GLU A 97 -2.70 -10.79 10.97
N LYS A 98 -3.62 -10.72 11.94
CA LYS A 98 -3.50 -11.50 13.20
C LYS A 98 -3.44 -13.00 12.92
N LYS A 99 -4.27 -13.50 12.01
CA LYS A 99 -4.25 -14.91 11.62
C LYS A 99 -2.94 -15.30 10.94
N SER A 100 -2.46 -14.51 9.99
CA SER A 100 -1.19 -14.72 9.31
C SER A 100 -0.01 -14.66 10.28
N GLY A 101 -0.02 -13.68 11.18
CA GLY A 101 0.98 -13.54 12.24
C GLY A 101 1.02 -14.75 13.17
N GLN A 102 -0.15 -15.30 13.57
CA GLN A 102 -0.20 -16.49 14.40
C GLN A 102 0.40 -17.72 13.69
N VAL A 103 0.08 -17.91 12.42
CA VAL A 103 0.66 -18.99 11.61
C VAL A 103 2.19 -18.87 11.54
N PHE A 104 2.70 -17.66 11.31
CA PHE A 104 4.12 -17.40 11.29
C PHE A 104 4.80 -17.70 12.64
N VAL A 105 4.21 -17.25 13.75
CA VAL A 105 4.69 -17.53 15.11
C VAL A 105 4.71 -19.04 15.40
N ASP A 106 3.66 -19.76 15.00
CA ASP A 106 3.57 -21.22 15.20
C ASP A 106 4.64 -21.96 14.38
N GLN A 107 4.94 -21.49 13.17
CA GLN A 107 6.02 -22.02 12.34
C GLN A 107 7.39 -21.73 12.96
N ALA A 108 7.66 -20.48 13.32
CA ALA A 108 8.93 -20.07 13.92
C ALA A 108 9.22 -20.81 15.24
N THR A 109 8.20 -21.12 16.01
CA THR A 109 8.37 -21.91 17.28
C THR A 109 8.83 -23.35 17.03
N ARG A 110 8.60 -23.88 15.81
CA ARG A 110 9.00 -25.25 15.43
C ARG A 110 10.38 -25.31 14.78
N GLU A 111 10.99 -24.17 14.52
CA GLU A 111 12.32 -24.12 13.91
C GLU A 111 13.38 -24.73 14.86
N PRO A 112 14.38 -25.45 14.32
CA PRO A 112 15.47 -25.99 15.14
C PRO A 112 16.18 -24.90 15.92
N GLY A 113 16.30 -25.09 17.24
CA GLY A 113 16.94 -24.11 18.14
C GLY A 113 16.04 -22.95 18.57
N ALA A 114 14.77 -22.91 18.15
CA ALA A 114 13.84 -21.89 18.56
C ALA A 114 13.53 -21.96 20.07
N THR A 115 13.56 -20.81 20.74
CA THR A 115 13.16 -20.66 22.13
C THR A 115 12.12 -19.56 22.24
N LYS A 116 10.95 -19.87 22.81
CA LYS A 116 9.89 -18.89 23.06
C LYS A 116 10.01 -18.39 24.51
N THR A 117 10.11 -17.07 24.67
CA THR A 117 10.13 -16.42 25.97
C THR A 117 8.73 -16.25 26.56
N ALA A 118 8.63 -15.90 27.85
CA ALA A 118 7.36 -15.60 28.50
C ALA A 118 6.63 -14.38 27.88
N SER A 119 7.36 -13.44 27.29
CA SER A 119 6.79 -12.30 26.55
C SER A 119 6.24 -12.66 25.16
N GLY A 120 6.47 -13.90 24.70
CA GLY A 120 6.05 -14.37 23.38
C GLY A 120 7.09 -14.16 22.29
N LEU A 121 8.25 -13.57 22.58
CA LEU A 121 9.37 -13.46 21.64
C LEU A 121 9.90 -14.85 21.30
N ILE A 122 10.15 -15.12 20.02
CA ILE A 122 10.82 -16.32 19.57
C ILE A 122 12.24 -15.95 19.16
N MET A 123 13.21 -16.62 19.75
CA MET A 123 14.62 -16.43 19.47
C MET A 123 15.19 -17.68 18.82
N ILE A 124 15.86 -17.52 17.69
CA ILE A 124 16.53 -18.59 16.94
C ILE A 124 18.00 -18.17 16.77
N PRO A 125 18.94 -18.72 17.53
CA PRO A 125 20.36 -18.42 17.38
C PRO A 125 20.87 -18.94 16.03
N ILE A 126 21.45 -18.06 15.22
CA ILE A 126 22.11 -18.46 13.96
C ILE A 126 23.55 -18.92 14.26
N THR A 127 24.25 -18.16 15.08
CA THR A 127 25.61 -18.48 15.52
C THR A 127 25.72 -18.12 17.00
N PRO A 128 26.09 -19.08 17.86
CA PRO A 128 26.33 -18.80 19.26
C PRO A 128 27.48 -17.83 19.47
N GLY A 129 27.26 -16.84 20.34
CA GLY A 129 28.32 -15.95 20.76
C GLY A 129 29.26 -16.58 21.79
N THR A 130 30.54 -16.18 21.79
CA THR A 130 31.58 -16.66 22.73
C THR A 130 32.05 -15.57 23.69
N GLY A 131 31.55 -14.34 23.54
CA GLY A 131 31.89 -13.21 24.38
C GLY A 131 31.12 -13.17 25.71
N ALA A 132 31.47 -12.21 26.57
CA ALA A 132 30.72 -11.94 27.80
C ALA A 132 29.31 -11.45 27.50
N SER A 133 28.31 -11.92 28.24
CA SER A 133 26.95 -11.41 28.17
C SER A 133 26.87 -10.01 28.75
N PRO A 134 26.22 -9.04 28.11
CA PRO A 134 26.04 -7.71 28.65
C PRO A 134 25.10 -7.73 29.85
N LYS A 135 25.31 -6.78 30.78
CA LYS A 135 24.39 -6.54 31.89
C LYS A 135 23.20 -5.69 31.45
N ALA A 136 22.10 -5.75 32.21
CA ALA A 136 20.91 -4.96 31.87
C ALA A 136 21.15 -3.43 31.85
N THR A 137 22.20 -2.94 32.50
CA THR A 137 22.58 -1.51 32.53
C THR A 137 23.56 -1.13 31.42
N ASP A 138 24.01 -2.10 30.63
CA ASP A 138 25.02 -1.83 29.58
C ASP A 138 24.37 -1.27 28.33
N THR A 139 25.18 -0.62 27.51
CA THR A 139 24.85 -0.17 26.17
C THR A 139 25.54 -1.08 25.16
N VAL A 140 24.80 -1.58 24.20
CA VAL A 140 25.32 -2.48 23.17
C VAL A 140 25.28 -1.82 21.79
N THR A 141 26.23 -2.18 20.94
CA THR A 141 26.25 -1.78 19.53
C THR A 141 25.90 -2.98 18.67
N VAL A 142 24.82 -2.84 17.90
CA VAL A 142 24.27 -3.93 17.08
C VAL A 142 24.09 -3.52 15.64
N LYS A 143 24.16 -4.51 14.74
CA LYS A 143 23.64 -4.40 13.37
C LYS A 143 22.37 -5.24 13.30
N TYR A 144 21.31 -4.65 12.83
CA TYR A 144 20.01 -5.33 12.74
C TYR A 144 19.30 -5.02 11.42
N GLU A 145 18.31 -5.83 11.13
CA GLU A 145 17.35 -5.62 10.07
C GLU A 145 15.99 -6.14 10.51
N GLY A 146 14.99 -5.26 10.50
CA GLY A 146 13.60 -5.57 10.81
C GLY A 146 12.81 -5.84 9.53
N ARG A 147 12.10 -6.98 9.50
CA ARG A 147 11.25 -7.37 8.38
C ARG A 147 9.83 -7.70 8.85
N LEU A 148 8.86 -7.37 8.03
CA LEU A 148 7.51 -7.91 8.14
C LEU A 148 7.48 -9.38 7.67
N ILE A 149 6.38 -10.08 7.93
CA ILE A 149 6.23 -11.50 7.54
C ILE A 149 6.23 -11.72 6.02
N ASP A 150 5.91 -10.69 5.23
CA ASP A 150 5.97 -10.69 3.77
C ASP A 150 7.40 -10.42 3.22
N GLY A 151 8.38 -10.23 4.11
CA GLY A 151 9.77 -9.94 3.78
C GLY A 151 10.08 -8.45 3.62
N THR A 152 9.09 -7.56 3.69
CA THR A 152 9.30 -6.11 3.58
C THR A 152 10.19 -5.60 4.71
N VAL A 153 11.34 -5.00 4.36
CA VAL A 153 12.24 -4.37 5.33
C VAL A 153 11.66 -3.04 5.76
N PHE A 154 11.33 -2.91 7.05
CA PHE A 154 10.82 -1.65 7.60
C PHE A 154 11.88 -0.83 8.35
N ASP A 155 12.97 -1.48 8.80
CA ASP A 155 14.10 -0.80 9.41
C ASP A 155 15.39 -1.63 9.28
N SER A 156 16.53 -0.97 9.00
CA SER A 156 17.80 -1.66 8.82
C SER A 156 18.98 -0.73 9.10
N SER A 157 19.76 -1.06 10.12
CA SER A 157 21.02 -0.38 10.40
C SER A 157 22.05 -0.60 9.27
N ARG A 158 21.94 -1.72 8.54
CA ARG A 158 22.82 -2.03 7.41
C ARG A 158 22.53 -1.12 6.21
N GLN A 159 21.28 -0.84 5.92
CA GLN A 159 20.90 0.07 4.83
C GLN A 159 21.31 1.52 5.13
N ARG A 160 21.33 1.91 6.41
CA ARG A 160 21.85 3.21 6.83
C ARG A 160 23.38 3.29 6.81
N GLY A 161 24.08 2.17 6.67
CA GLY A 161 25.55 2.10 6.67
C GLY A 161 26.21 2.23 8.05
N GLU A 162 25.44 2.22 9.14
CA GLU A 162 25.91 2.41 10.53
C GLU A 162 25.34 1.38 11.49
N SER A 163 26.01 1.18 12.61
CA SER A 163 25.51 0.33 13.70
C SER A 163 24.59 1.13 14.62
N ALA A 164 23.61 0.48 15.21
CA ALA A 164 22.76 1.08 16.22
C ALA A 164 23.37 0.88 17.63
N THR A 165 23.35 1.92 18.43
CA THR A 165 23.76 1.87 19.84
C THR A 165 22.51 1.92 20.71
N VAL A 166 22.28 0.87 21.51
CA VAL A 166 21.04 0.67 22.27
C VAL A 166 21.36 0.40 23.74
N PRO A 167 20.85 1.20 24.68
CA PRO A 167 20.89 0.87 26.10
C PRO A 167 19.93 -0.27 26.40
N LEU A 168 20.35 -1.25 27.21
CA LEU A 168 19.53 -2.45 27.51
C LEU A 168 18.45 -2.20 28.56
N ASN A 169 18.47 -1.07 29.26
CA ASN A 169 17.49 -0.65 30.24
C ASN A 169 16.48 0.39 29.75
N GLY A 170 16.41 0.61 28.44
CA GLY A 170 15.52 1.58 27.78
C GLY A 170 14.16 1.04 27.42
#